data_1bc869639a2b256c6cd48c11d9baaa65
#
_entry.id   1bc869639a2b256c6cd48c11d9baaa65
#
_cell.length_a   1.000
_cell.length_b   1.000
_cell.length_c   1.000
_cell.angle_alpha   90.00
_cell.angle_beta   90.00
_cell.angle_gamma   90.00
#
_symmetry.space_group_name_H-M   'P 1'
#
loop_
_entity.id
_entity.type
_entity.pdbx_description
1 polymer ?
#
loop_
_entity_poly.entity_id
_entity_poly.type
_entity_poly.pdbx_seq_one_letter_code
_entity_poly.pdbx_strand_id
1 'polypeptide(L)'
;MGRYTNVFLSAPGDEDAQVELTFNWDPEDYGGGRNFGHLAYQVDDIYEACQRLADGGVTINRPPRDGRMAFVRSPDGISIELLQRGEALPPREPWASMENSGSW
;
A
#
# COMPACT_ATOMS: atom_id res chain seq x y z
N MET A 1 -14.66 -10.80 27.18
CA MET A 1 -13.37 -10.97 26.49
C MET A 1 -13.62 -11.12 24.99
N GLY A 2 -12.97 -10.32 24.18
CA GLY A 2 -13.14 -10.36 22.73
C GLY A 2 -12.56 -11.63 22.11
N ARG A 3 -13.22 -12.12 21.05
CA ARG A 3 -12.76 -13.25 20.26
C ARG A 3 -12.14 -12.70 18.99
N TYR A 4 -10.87 -12.97 18.77
CA TYR A 4 -10.13 -12.42 17.63
C TYR A 4 -8.97 -13.32 17.23
N THR A 5 -8.48 -13.11 16.03
CA THR A 5 -7.27 -13.72 15.50
C THR A 5 -6.34 -12.61 15.03
N ASN A 6 -5.10 -12.65 15.45
CA ASN A 6 -4.07 -11.75 14.96
C ASN A 6 -3.22 -12.42 13.90
N VAL A 7 -2.92 -11.68 12.84
CA VAL A 7 -2.03 -12.11 11.77
C VAL A 7 -0.92 -11.09 11.65
N PHE A 8 0.33 -11.55 11.68
CA PHE A 8 1.50 -10.69 11.59
C PHE A 8 2.13 -10.84 10.20
N LEU A 9 2.30 -9.72 9.53
CA LEU A 9 2.88 -9.67 8.18
C LEU A 9 4.22 -8.95 8.24
N SER A 10 5.21 -9.51 7.59
CA SER A 10 6.52 -8.86 7.42
C SER A 10 7.06 -9.11 6.02
N ALA A 11 7.91 -8.20 5.54
CA ALA A 11 8.63 -8.40 4.31
C ALA A 11 9.79 -9.38 4.53
N PRO A 12 10.15 -10.20 3.54
CA PRO A 12 11.36 -11.03 3.64
C PRO A 12 12.58 -10.16 3.92
N GLY A 13 13.37 -10.55 4.95
CA GLY A 13 14.56 -9.82 5.35
C GLY A 13 14.29 -8.63 6.27
N ASP A 14 13.04 -8.38 6.64
CA ASP A 14 12.67 -7.26 7.52
C ASP A 14 11.66 -7.73 8.58
N GLU A 15 11.98 -8.83 9.24
CA GLU A 15 11.06 -9.48 10.18
C GLU A 15 10.87 -8.69 11.47
N ASP A 16 11.70 -7.68 11.72
CA ASP A 16 11.57 -6.81 12.90
C ASP A 16 10.47 -5.75 12.71
N ALA A 17 10.09 -5.46 11.48
CA ALA A 17 9.05 -4.49 11.16
C ALA A 17 7.79 -5.23 10.69
N GLN A 18 6.85 -5.46 11.60
CA GLN A 18 5.65 -6.25 11.32
C GLN A 18 4.40 -5.38 11.33
N VAL A 19 3.45 -5.73 10.48
CA VAL A 19 2.08 -5.22 10.54
C VAL A 19 1.22 -6.29 11.20
N GLU A 20 0.57 -5.94 12.28
CA GLU A 20 -0.38 -6.81 12.96
C GLU A 20 -1.79 -6.52 12.45
N LEU A 21 -2.44 -7.55 11.90
CA LEU A 21 -3.83 -7.48 11.50
C LEU A 21 -4.66 -8.21 12.55
N THR A 22 -5.74 -7.59 13.00
CA THR A 22 -6.67 -8.20 13.95
C THR A 22 -7.98 -8.52 13.23
N PHE A 23 -8.32 -9.79 13.18
CA PHE A 23 -9.63 -10.25 12.70
C PHE A 23 -10.52 -10.52 13.92
N ASN A 24 -11.55 -9.70 14.10
CA ASN A 24 -12.55 -9.91 15.12
C ASN A 24 -13.58 -10.94 14.62
N TRP A 25 -13.85 -11.96 15.42
CA TRP A 25 -14.74 -13.04 15.00
C TRP A 25 -16.20 -12.59 14.92
N ASP A 26 -16.60 -11.67 15.78
CA ASP A 26 -17.93 -11.11 15.72
C ASP A 26 -17.97 -10.05 14.62
N PRO A 27 -18.98 -10.09 13.70
CA PRO A 27 -19.08 -9.12 12.62
C PRO A 27 -19.20 -7.70 13.17
N GLU A 28 -18.48 -6.77 12.53
CA GLU A 28 -18.48 -5.37 12.92
C GLU A 28 -18.15 -4.50 11.68
N ASP A 29 -18.85 -3.38 11.55
CA ASP A 29 -18.54 -2.41 10.51
C ASP A 29 -17.52 -1.40 11.03
N TYR A 30 -16.39 -1.28 10.33
CA TYR A 30 -15.34 -0.35 10.69
C TYR A 30 -15.47 0.90 9.83
N GLY A 31 -15.72 2.03 10.47
CA GLY A 31 -15.67 3.32 9.79
C GLY A 31 -14.23 3.78 9.60
N GLY A 32 -14.02 4.55 8.55
CA GLY A 32 -12.77 5.27 8.38
C GLY A 32 -12.71 6.39 9.43
N GLY A 33 -11.61 6.77 9.89
CA GLY A 33 -11.40 7.93 10.74
C GLY A 33 -10.69 9.01 9.96
N ARG A 34 -10.37 10.08 10.63
CA ARG A 34 -9.56 11.16 10.08
C ARG A 34 -8.23 11.34 10.82
N ASN A 35 -7.98 10.51 11.79
CA ASN A 35 -6.78 10.60 12.62
C ASN A 35 -5.66 9.63 12.21
N PHE A 36 -5.92 8.76 11.24
CA PHE A 36 -4.90 7.87 10.68
C PHE A 36 -4.46 8.39 9.32
N GLY A 37 -3.15 8.44 9.09
CA GLY A 37 -2.58 8.84 7.82
C GLY A 37 -2.42 7.65 6.87
N HIS A 38 -1.20 7.17 6.72
CA HIS A 38 -0.91 6.04 5.85
C HIS A 38 0.32 5.28 6.34
N LEU A 39 0.46 4.05 5.88
CA LEU A 39 1.69 3.28 6.00
C LEU A 39 2.58 3.60 4.80
N ALA A 40 3.89 3.57 4.97
CA ALA A 40 4.84 3.79 3.88
C ALA A 40 5.88 2.69 3.84
N TYR A 41 6.17 2.19 2.65
CA TYR A 41 7.17 1.15 2.42
C TYR A 41 8.12 1.56 1.31
N GLN A 42 9.41 1.35 1.53
CA GLN A 42 10.39 1.46 0.45
C GLN A 42 10.40 0.20 -0.40
N VAL A 43 10.54 0.38 -1.69
CA VAL A 43 10.65 -0.70 -2.67
C VAL A 43 11.88 -0.49 -3.54
N ASP A 44 12.44 -1.57 -4.05
CA ASP A 44 13.66 -1.50 -4.87
C ASP A 44 13.39 -0.91 -6.26
N ASP A 45 12.22 -1.21 -6.85
CA ASP A 45 11.79 -0.68 -8.14
C ASP A 45 10.29 -0.39 -8.06
N ILE A 46 9.94 0.90 -8.06
CA ILE A 46 8.56 1.31 -7.87
C ILE A 46 7.66 0.92 -9.05
N TYR A 47 8.21 0.87 -10.26
CA TYR A 47 7.42 0.46 -11.43
C TYR A 47 7.09 -1.03 -11.38
N GLU A 48 8.08 -1.85 -11.01
CA GLU A 48 7.87 -3.29 -10.85
C GLU A 48 6.87 -3.59 -9.72
N ALA A 49 6.99 -2.89 -8.59
CA ALA A 49 6.08 -3.05 -7.46
C ALA A 49 4.64 -2.68 -7.86
N CYS A 50 4.45 -1.54 -8.54
CA CYS A 50 3.12 -1.12 -8.99
C CYS A 50 2.55 -2.08 -10.04
N GLN A 51 3.38 -2.59 -10.94
CA GLN A 51 2.93 -3.55 -11.95
C GLN A 51 2.47 -4.85 -11.30
N ARG A 52 3.21 -5.35 -10.32
CA ARG A 52 2.83 -6.56 -9.58
C ARG A 52 1.49 -6.37 -8.88
N LEU A 53 1.29 -5.22 -8.24
CA LEU A 53 0.02 -4.92 -7.56
C LEU A 53 -1.12 -4.82 -8.56
N ALA A 54 -0.92 -4.12 -9.67
CA ALA A 54 -1.93 -3.98 -10.72
C ALA A 54 -2.31 -5.34 -11.32
N ASP A 55 -1.33 -6.19 -11.57
CA ASP A 55 -1.55 -7.56 -12.09
C ASP A 55 -2.35 -8.40 -11.09
N GLY A 56 -2.21 -8.13 -9.80
CA GLY A 56 -2.98 -8.76 -8.73
C GLY A 56 -4.35 -8.15 -8.48
N GLY A 57 -4.77 -7.17 -9.28
CA GLY A 57 -6.09 -6.56 -9.17
C GLY A 57 -6.15 -5.34 -8.25
N VAL A 58 -5.02 -4.82 -7.80
CA VAL A 58 -4.97 -3.63 -6.94
C VAL A 58 -5.01 -2.37 -7.80
N THR A 59 -5.89 -1.43 -7.45
CA THR A 59 -5.92 -0.12 -8.09
C THR A 59 -4.71 0.70 -7.64
N ILE A 60 -3.97 1.27 -8.59
CA ILE A 60 -2.91 2.22 -8.29
C ILE A 60 -3.56 3.61 -8.23
N ASN A 61 -3.87 4.07 -7.03
CA ASN A 61 -4.64 5.31 -6.83
C ASN A 61 -3.85 6.54 -7.27
N ARG A 62 -2.61 6.65 -6.84
CA ARG A 62 -1.69 7.67 -7.33
C ARG A 62 -0.53 6.98 -8.02
N PRO A 63 -0.47 7.02 -9.35
CA PRO A 63 0.60 6.35 -10.10
C PRO A 63 1.98 6.97 -9.85
N PRO A 64 3.05 6.20 -10.03
CA PRO A 64 4.42 6.70 -9.81
C PRO A 64 4.92 7.52 -11.02
N ARG A 65 4.23 8.63 -11.33
CA ARG A 65 4.54 9.48 -12.49
C ARG A 65 5.95 10.06 -12.43
N ASP A 66 6.42 10.34 -11.24
CA ASP A 66 7.73 10.93 -10.99
C ASP A 66 8.83 9.89 -10.71
N GLY A 67 8.49 8.60 -10.77
CA GLY A 67 9.43 7.53 -10.44
C GLY A 67 9.81 7.48 -8.97
N ARG A 68 9.07 8.16 -8.09
CA ARG A 68 9.41 8.27 -6.67
C ARG A 68 8.40 7.64 -5.74
N MET A 69 7.13 7.94 -5.93
CA MET A 69 6.10 7.49 -4.99
C MET A 69 4.82 7.06 -5.71
N ALA A 70 4.09 6.18 -5.06
CA ALA A 70 2.76 5.74 -5.49
C ALA A 70 1.89 5.54 -4.26
N PHE A 71 0.58 5.58 -4.44
CA PHE A 71 -0.37 5.23 -3.39
C PHE A 71 -1.34 4.18 -3.86
N VAL A 72 -1.61 3.24 -2.98
CA VAL A 72 -2.64 2.21 -3.12
C VAL A 72 -3.43 2.12 -1.82
N ARG A 73 -4.48 1.31 -1.79
CA ARG A 73 -5.21 1.01 -0.57
C ARG A 73 -5.20 -0.48 -0.31
N SER A 74 -5.17 -0.86 0.96
CA SER A 74 -5.40 -2.24 1.37
C SER A 74 -6.87 -2.63 1.13
N PRO A 75 -7.21 -3.92 1.19
CA PRO A 75 -8.61 -4.35 1.10
C PRO A 75 -9.52 -3.68 2.15
N ASP A 76 -8.97 -3.29 3.29
CA ASP A 76 -9.72 -2.61 4.35
C ASP A 76 -9.74 -1.08 4.19
N GLY A 77 -9.18 -0.56 3.11
CA GLY A 77 -9.17 0.88 2.84
C GLY A 77 -8.05 1.66 3.50
N ILE A 78 -7.04 0.99 4.04
CA ILE A 78 -5.86 1.65 4.61
C ILE A 78 -4.99 2.18 3.48
N SER A 79 -4.67 3.48 3.53
CA SER A 79 -3.79 4.11 2.56
C SER A 79 -2.36 3.61 2.73
N ILE A 80 -1.72 3.24 1.63
CA ILE A 80 -0.35 2.73 1.63
C ILE A 80 0.45 3.46 0.56
N GLU A 81 1.55 4.07 1.00
CA GLU A 81 2.50 4.74 0.13
C GLU A 81 3.64 3.80 -0.21
N LEU A 82 4.01 3.74 -1.48
CA LEU A 82 5.21 3.07 -1.93
C LEU A 82 6.24 4.12 -2.31
N LEU A 83 7.46 3.95 -1.81
CA LEU A 83 8.55 4.89 -2.01
C LEU A 83 9.70 4.19 -2.73
N GLN A 84 10.21 4.81 -3.79
CA GLN A 84 11.42 4.34 -4.46
C GLN A 84 12.61 4.46 -3.52
N ARG A 85 13.33 3.37 -3.32
CA ARG A 85 14.59 3.40 -2.57
C ARG A 85 15.62 4.17 -3.37
N GLY A 86 16.33 5.09 -2.70
CA GLY A 86 17.33 5.93 -3.34
C GLY A 86 16.69 7.04 -4.17
N GLU A 87 17.30 7.34 -5.33
CA GLU A 87 16.82 8.40 -6.19
C GLU A 87 15.59 7.97 -7.00
N ALA A 88 14.79 8.96 -7.42
CA ALA A 88 13.65 8.70 -8.29
C ALA A 88 14.14 8.08 -9.60
N LEU A 89 13.38 7.09 -10.10
CA LEU A 89 13.63 6.50 -11.41
C LEU A 89 13.19 7.46 -12.52
N PRO A 90 13.79 7.36 -13.72
CA PRO A 90 13.33 8.17 -14.85
C PRO A 90 11.84 7.90 -15.14
N PRO A 91 11.07 8.93 -15.54
CA PRO A 91 9.68 8.72 -15.91
C PRO A 91 9.52 7.64 -16.97
N ARG A 92 8.48 6.80 -16.80
CA ARG A 92 8.23 5.66 -17.69
C ARG A 92 6.74 5.51 -17.93
N GLU A 93 6.36 5.29 -19.17
CA GLU A 93 5.00 4.93 -19.51
C GLU A 93 4.71 3.46 -19.14
N PRO A 94 3.46 3.12 -18.79
CA PRO A 94 2.27 3.99 -18.80
C PRO A 94 2.14 4.92 -17.59
N TRP A 95 3.02 4.80 -16.62
CA TRP A 95 2.91 5.50 -15.35
C TRP A 95 3.04 7.02 -15.46
N ALA A 96 3.94 7.47 -16.35
CA ALA A 96 4.23 8.90 -16.49
C ALA A 96 3.01 9.73 -16.88
N SER A 97 2.10 9.18 -17.69
CA SER A 97 0.89 9.87 -18.12
C SER A 97 -0.39 9.38 -17.45
N MET A 98 -0.29 8.42 -16.53
CA MET A 98 -1.46 7.85 -15.87
C MET A 98 -2.05 8.82 -14.86
N GLU A 99 -3.36 9.00 -14.89
CA GLU A 99 -4.07 9.87 -13.96
C GLU A 99 -4.34 9.18 -12.63
N ASN A 100 -4.62 9.97 -11.60
CA ASN A 100 -5.05 9.47 -10.31
C ASN A 100 -6.43 8.81 -10.43
N SER A 101 -6.68 7.82 -9.57
CA SER A 101 -7.95 7.12 -9.51
C SER A 101 -8.41 7.03 -8.05
N GLY A 102 -9.63 7.45 -7.77
CA GLY A 102 -10.19 7.41 -6.41
C GLY A 102 -9.48 8.36 -5.45
N SER A 103 -9.40 7.93 -4.19
CA SER A 103 -8.78 8.70 -3.11
C SER A 103 -7.87 7.79 -2.29
N TRP A 104 -6.94 8.38 -1.56
CA TRP A 104 -5.97 7.63 -0.75
C TRP A 104 -5.57 8.40 0.49
#